data_24626111374076a538a5af5df12fbcfd
#
_entry.id   24626111374076a538a5af5df12fbcfd
#
_cell.length_a   1.000
_cell.length_b   1.000
_cell.length_c   1.000
_cell.angle_alpha   90.00
_cell.angle_beta   90.00
_cell.angle_gamma   90.00
#
_symmetry.space_group_name_H-M   'P 1'
#
loop_
_entity.id
_entity.type
_entity.pdbx_description
1 polymer ?
#
loop_
_entity_poly.entity_id
_entity_poly.type
_entity_poly.pdbx_seq_one_letter_code
_entity_poly.pdbx_strand_id
1 'polypeptide(L)'
;MTIALGIAPIGWTNDDMPDLGKEVTFEQAIDEMALAGYQGTEVGNKYPKDPVVLKHYLDLRHLKIASAWFSAFLTTKPYEETEAAFIKHRDFLHAMGAKVIVVAEQGHSVQGMLDKSVFDDKPHFTDEEWQRLATSLERLGDRAHEVGMQIVYHHHMGTGVQTTAEIDKLMAMTDPDKVSLLFDTGHLVLSGEDPLTIFDRYHDRIKHIHFKDVRPEQAQQERTDHLSFLQGVKNGMFTVPGDGMIDFKPIWEAIQKQHYDGWIVVEAEQDPAKANPFEYALKAKHYLDTIMTIPHAV
;
A
#
# COMPACT_ATOMS: atom_id res chain seq x y z
N MET A 1 16.10 -15.73 1.78
CA MET A 1 14.72 -15.22 1.91
C MET A 1 14.61 -14.53 3.24
N THR A 2 14.43 -13.22 3.23
CA THR A 2 14.27 -12.40 4.44
C THR A 2 12.99 -11.60 4.29
N ILE A 3 11.90 -12.15 4.82
CA ILE A 3 10.64 -11.41 4.89
C ILE A 3 10.59 -10.65 6.20
N ALA A 4 10.31 -9.35 6.12
CA ALA A 4 10.04 -8.50 7.26
C ALA A 4 8.55 -8.16 7.30
N LEU A 5 7.94 -8.22 8.49
CA LEU A 5 6.54 -7.88 8.70
C LEU A 5 6.42 -6.46 9.23
N GLY A 6 5.72 -5.61 8.49
CA GLY A 6 5.40 -4.25 8.86
C GLY A 6 3.90 -4.03 9.02
N ILE A 7 3.53 -2.84 9.48
CA ILE A 7 2.15 -2.37 9.53
C ILE A 7 2.07 -0.89 9.16
N ALA A 8 1.12 -0.53 8.31
CA ALA A 8 0.92 0.85 7.88
C ALA A 8 0.19 1.68 8.98
N PRO A 9 0.52 2.98 9.11
CA PRO A 9 -0.07 3.84 10.13
C PRO A 9 -1.54 4.19 9.87
N ILE A 10 -2.07 3.86 8.70
CA ILE A 10 -3.41 4.28 8.27
C ILE A 10 -4.54 3.70 9.14
N GLY A 11 -4.27 2.63 9.90
CA GLY A 11 -5.19 2.11 10.91
C GLY A 11 -5.31 2.99 12.16
N TRP A 12 -4.30 3.83 12.45
CA TRP A 12 -4.28 4.78 13.57
C TRP A 12 -4.75 6.17 13.18
N THR A 13 -4.34 6.61 11.99
CA THR A 13 -4.63 7.95 11.47
C THR A 13 -4.86 7.85 9.97
N ASN A 14 -5.96 8.39 9.48
CA ASN A 14 -6.27 8.33 8.06
C ASN A 14 -5.82 9.61 7.36
N ASP A 15 -4.96 9.46 6.35
CA ASP A 15 -4.38 10.59 5.63
C ASP A 15 -5.39 11.25 4.67
N ASP A 16 -6.37 10.49 4.17
CA ASP A 16 -7.45 10.99 3.30
C ASP A 16 -8.62 11.58 4.12
N MET A 17 -8.75 11.15 5.37
CA MET A 17 -9.77 11.61 6.31
C MET A 17 -9.14 12.04 7.64
N PRO A 18 -8.50 13.23 7.72
CA PRO A 18 -7.70 13.65 8.88
C PRO A 18 -8.45 13.74 10.21
N ASP A 19 -9.78 13.75 10.18
CA ASP A 19 -10.60 13.70 11.40
C ASP A 19 -10.62 12.32 12.05
N LEU A 20 -10.34 11.26 11.28
CA LEU A 20 -10.24 9.90 11.82
C LEU A 20 -8.87 9.71 12.48
N GLY A 21 -8.89 9.46 13.79
CA GLY A 21 -7.67 9.26 14.58
C GLY A 21 -6.88 10.55 14.82
N LYS A 22 -7.50 11.73 14.72
CA LYS A 22 -6.81 13.01 14.93
C LYS A 22 -6.14 13.13 16.31
N GLU A 23 -6.71 12.48 17.31
CA GLU A 23 -6.20 12.43 18.70
C GLU A 23 -5.00 11.48 18.86
N VAL A 24 -4.82 10.52 17.96
CA VAL A 24 -3.71 9.56 18.01
C VAL A 24 -2.43 10.28 17.60
N THR A 25 -1.42 10.22 18.48
CA THR A 25 -0.11 10.81 18.19
C THR A 25 0.76 9.85 17.37
N PHE A 26 1.79 10.39 16.73
CA PHE A 26 2.80 9.59 16.05
C PHE A 26 3.47 8.60 17.01
N GLU A 27 3.85 9.08 18.21
CA GLU A 27 4.52 8.26 19.23
C GLU A 27 3.64 7.09 19.68
N GLN A 28 2.34 7.34 19.93
CA GLN A 28 1.39 6.27 20.26
C GLN A 28 1.34 5.21 19.16
N ALA A 29 1.23 5.63 17.92
CA ALA A 29 1.13 4.70 16.79
C ALA A 29 2.36 3.78 16.72
N ILE A 30 3.57 4.34 16.77
CA ILE A 30 4.80 3.53 16.69
C ILE A 30 5.07 2.70 17.95
N ASP A 31 4.62 3.15 19.15
CA ASP A 31 4.67 2.35 20.37
C ASP A 31 3.80 1.10 20.23
N GLU A 32 2.56 1.28 19.80
CA GLU A 32 1.60 0.19 19.62
C GLU A 32 2.04 -0.79 18.50
N MET A 33 2.61 -0.31 17.40
CA MET A 33 3.19 -1.15 16.35
C MET A 33 4.32 -2.03 16.87
N ALA A 34 5.24 -1.45 17.64
CA ALA A 34 6.35 -2.17 18.25
C ALA A 34 5.87 -3.20 19.28
N LEU A 35 4.91 -2.81 20.15
CA LEU A 35 4.30 -3.69 21.15
C LEU A 35 3.53 -4.86 20.52
N ALA A 36 2.91 -4.64 19.35
CA ALA A 36 2.26 -5.70 18.58
C ALA A 36 3.26 -6.65 17.88
N GLY A 37 4.57 -6.34 17.90
CA GLY A 37 5.63 -7.20 17.38
C GLY A 37 5.94 -7.02 15.91
N TYR A 38 5.59 -5.88 15.32
CA TYR A 38 5.99 -5.54 13.96
C TYR A 38 7.44 -5.04 13.91
N GLN A 39 8.09 -5.23 12.75
CA GLN A 39 9.49 -4.88 12.53
C GLN A 39 9.67 -3.53 11.82
N GLY A 40 8.57 -2.98 11.30
CA GLY A 40 8.60 -1.72 10.58
C GLY A 40 7.22 -1.18 10.27
N THR A 41 7.23 -0.02 9.62
CA THR A 41 6.04 0.73 9.22
C THR A 41 6.28 1.47 7.92
N GLU A 42 5.22 1.96 7.30
CA GLU A 42 5.29 3.00 6.27
C GLU A 42 5.17 4.39 6.89
N VAL A 43 5.59 5.42 6.14
CA VAL A 43 5.54 6.79 6.65
C VAL A 43 4.16 7.39 6.47
N GLY A 44 3.51 7.77 7.56
CA GLY A 44 2.25 8.52 7.56
C GLY A 44 2.44 10.03 7.70
N ASN A 45 1.35 10.78 7.53
CA ASN A 45 1.36 12.24 7.54
C ASN A 45 1.80 12.86 8.88
N LYS A 46 1.54 12.17 9.99
CA LYS A 46 1.94 12.64 11.35
C LYS A 46 3.41 12.39 11.68
N TYR A 47 4.13 11.67 10.83
CA TYR A 47 5.53 11.34 11.11
C TYR A 47 6.44 12.56 10.94
N PRO A 48 7.49 12.69 11.78
CA PRO A 48 8.51 13.72 11.61
C PRO A 48 9.06 13.75 10.18
N LYS A 49 9.20 14.96 9.62
CA LYS A 49 9.73 15.12 8.25
C LYS A 49 11.26 15.23 8.22
N ASP A 50 11.89 15.39 9.38
CA ASP A 50 13.35 15.30 9.53
C ASP A 50 13.74 13.83 9.70
N PRO A 51 14.56 13.25 8.80
CA PRO A 51 14.94 11.84 8.87
C PRO A 51 15.79 11.50 10.10
N VAL A 52 16.55 12.45 10.64
CA VAL A 52 17.35 12.22 11.87
C VAL A 52 16.42 12.07 13.07
N VAL A 53 15.42 12.95 13.17
CA VAL A 53 14.42 12.90 14.23
C VAL A 53 13.59 11.62 14.12
N LEU A 54 13.05 11.32 12.94
CA LEU A 54 12.24 10.12 12.72
C LEU A 54 13.03 8.86 13.03
N LYS A 55 14.26 8.76 12.52
CA LYS A 55 15.12 7.61 12.77
C LYS A 55 15.37 7.38 14.25
N HIS A 56 15.61 8.44 15.03
CA HIS A 56 15.80 8.33 16.48
C HIS A 56 14.58 7.68 17.18
N TYR A 57 13.35 8.12 16.84
CA TYR A 57 12.15 7.53 17.43
C TYR A 57 11.95 6.06 17.07
N LEU A 58 12.23 5.70 15.80
CA LEU A 58 12.08 4.34 15.32
C LEU A 58 13.16 3.40 15.87
N ASP A 59 14.42 3.84 15.95
CA ASP A 59 15.53 3.05 16.50
C ASP A 59 15.29 2.62 17.95
N LEU A 60 14.69 3.52 18.78
CA LEU A 60 14.31 3.20 20.15
C LEU A 60 13.29 2.06 20.25
N ARG A 61 12.56 1.78 19.19
CA ARG A 61 11.50 0.75 19.10
C ARG A 61 11.87 -0.41 18.18
N HIS A 62 13.09 -0.41 17.67
CA HIS A 62 13.58 -1.38 16.68
C HIS A 62 12.72 -1.46 15.43
N LEU A 63 12.04 -0.36 15.07
CA LEU A 63 11.24 -0.24 13.86
C LEU A 63 12.09 0.30 12.70
N LYS A 64 11.75 -0.11 11.49
CA LYS A 64 12.34 0.38 10.23
C LYS A 64 11.27 0.97 9.35
N ILE A 65 11.67 1.84 8.41
CA ILE A 65 10.78 2.27 7.34
C ILE A 65 10.83 1.26 6.20
N ALA A 66 9.66 0.69 5.89
CA ALA A 66 9.48 -0.20 4.76
C ALA A 66 9.37 0.59 3.44
N SER A 67 8.53 1.61 3.43
CA SER A 67 8.25 2.47 2.28
C SER A 67 7.43 3.70 2.72
N ALA A 68 6.93 4.46 1.74
CA ALA A 68 5.86 5.44 1.87
C ALA A 68 5.15 5.63 0.54
N TRP A 69 3.88 6.02 0.63
CA TRP A 69 3.04 6.39 -0.50
C TRP A 69 3.53 7.67 -1.18
N PHE A 70 3.60 7.64 -2.52
CA PHE A 70 3.83 8.79 -3.36
C PHE A 70 2.69 8.95 -4.38
N SER A 71 1.93 10.04 -4.27
CA SER A 71 0.91 10.42 -5.24
C SER A 71 1.57 11.00 -6.49
N ALA A 72 1.51 10.27 -7.59
CA ALA A 72 1.94 10.73 -8.89
C ALA A 72 0.76 11.36 -9.66
N PHE A 73 1.06 12.33 -10.52
CA PHE A 73 0.09 13.01 -11.38
C PHE A 73 0.59 13.03 -12.83
N LEU A 74 1.07 11.88 -13.29
CA LEU A 74 1.78 11.75 -14.57
C LEU A 74 0.85 11.89 -15.78
N THR A 75 -0.44 11.59 -15.61
CA THR A 75 -1.43 11.75 -16.68
C THR A 75 -1.97 13.16 -16.80
N THR A 76 -1.89 13.99 -15.74
CA THR A 76 -2.54 15.29 -15.67
C THR A 76 -1.61 16.49 -15.52
N LYS A 77 -0.38 16.27 -15.03
CA LYS A 77 0.61 17.34 -14.82
C LYS A 77 1.86 17.14 -15.69
N PRO A 78 2.65 18.20 -15.90
CA PRO A 78 3.98 18.05 -16.49
C PRO A 78 4.84 17.09 -15.68
N TYR A 79 5.58 16.21 -16.35
CA TYR A 79 6.43 15.23 -15.71
C TYR A 79 7.40 15.83 -14.70
N GLU A 80 7.99 16.98 -15.05
CA GLU A 80 9.03 17.68 -14.27
C GLU A 80 8.53 18.10 -12.88
N GLU A 81 7.23 18.43 -12.75
CA GLU A 81 6.62 18.76 -11.46
C GLU A 81 6.55 17.51 -10.56
N THR A 82 6.11 16.39 -11.12
CA THR A 82 6.03 15.11 -10.40
C THR A 82 7.44 14.60 -10.06
N GLU A 83 8.39 14.69 -10.99
CA GLU A 83 9.78 14.30 -10.77
C GLU A 83 10.42 15.08 -9.63
N ALA A 84 10.26 16.41 -9.59
CA ALA A 84 10.82 17.25 -8.52
C ALA A 84 10.29 16.89 -7.13
N ALA A 85 9.00 16.56 -7.03
CA ALA A 85 8.39 16.06 -5.79
C ALA A 85 8.88 14.64 -5.44
N PHE A 86 8.98 13.78 -6.44
CA PHE A 86 9.46 12.40 -6.30
C PHE A 86 10.90 12.36 -5.78
N ILE A 87 11.81 13.16 -6.31
CA ILE A 87 13.20 13.21 -5.87
C ILE A 87 13.30 13.56 -4.38
N LYS A 88 12.53 14.54 -3.90
CA LYS A 88 12.50 14.89 -2.46
C LYS A 88 11.99 13.73 -1.60
N HIS A 89 10.94 13.06 -2.06
CA HIS A 89 10.36 11.91 -1.37
C HIS A 89 11.34 10.70 -1.36
N ARG A 90 11.96 10.41 -2.52
CA ARG A 90 13.00 9.40 -2.68
C ARG A 90 14.18 9.63 -1.72
N ASP A 91 14.69 10.85 -1.69
CA ASP A 91 15.89 11.19 -0.88
C ASP A 91 15.58 11.07 0.62
N PHE A 92 14.37 11.44 1.05
CA PHE A 92 13.90 11.20 2.41
C PHE A 92 13.83 9.70 2.72
N LEU A 93 13.21 8.88 1.88
CA LEU A 93 13.11 7.44 2.07
C LEU A 93 14.47 6.75 2.03
N HIS A 94 15.37 7.20 1.13
CA HIS A 94 16.75 6.71 1.08
C HIS A 94 17.49 6.98 2.38
N ALA A 95 17.36 8.18 2.96
CA ALA A 95 17.93 8.52 4.26
C ALA A 95 17.37 7.66 5.40
N MET A 96 16.12 7.20 5.29
CA MET A 96 15.48 6.27 6.23
C MET A 96 15.86 4.80 5.99
N GLY A 97 16.62 4.50 4.93
CA GLY A 97 17.09 3.14 4.60
C GLY A 97 16.06 2.27 3.86
N ALA A 98 14.94 2.84 3.42
CA ALA A 98 13.96 2.14 2.60
C ALA A 98 14.57 1.75 1.24
N LYS A 99 14.06 0.67 0.64
CA LYS A 99 14.51 0.15 -0.66
C LYS A 99 13.49 0.30 -1.76
N VAL A 100 12.24 0.50 -1.40
CA VAL A 100 11.13 0.67 -2.34
C VAL A 100 10.39 1.97 -2.08
N ILE A 101 9.77 2.51 -3.12
CA ILE A 101 8.91 3.70 -3.10
C ILE A 101 7.57 3.28 -3.67
N VAL A 102 6.51 3.37 -2.88
CA VAL A 102 5.14 3.09 -3.34
C VAL A 102 4.65 4.26 -4.18
N VAL A 103 4.32 4.00 -5.45
CA VAL A 103 3.85 5.02 -6.39
C VAL A 103 2.46 4.65 -6.89
N ALA A 104 1.50 5.58 -6.77
CA ALA A 104 0.18 5.44 -7.37
C ALA A 104 -0.14 6.67 -8.24
N GLU A 105 -0.73 6.45 -9.42
CA GLU A 105 -1.20 7.53 -10.28
C GLU A 105 -2.53 8.07 -9.75
N GLN A 106 -2.54 9.35 -9.41
CA GLN A 106 -3.69 10.06 -8.84
C GLN A 106 -4.34 11.03 -9.81
N GLY A 107 -3.83 11.14 -11.03
CA GLY A 107 -4.48 11.90 -12.09
C GLY A 107 -5.87 11.34 -12.39
N HIS A 108 -6.89 12.19 -12.30
CA HIS A 108 -8.30 11.83 -12.45
C HIS A 108 -8.86 10.86 -11.40
N SER A 109 -8.10 10.50 -10.35
CA SER A 109 -8.58 9.60 -9.29
C SER A 109 -9.84 10.13 -8.61
N VAL A 110 -10.77 9.23 -8.33
CA VAL A 110 -11.98 9.51 -7.54
C VAL A 110 -11.86 9.03 -6.08
N GLN A 111 -10.70 8.47 -5.70
CA GLN A 111 -10.44 7.92 -4.36
C GLN A 111 -10.82 8.89 -3.23
N GLY A 112 -10.43 10.17 -3.35
CA GLY A 112 -10.72 11.21 -2.35
C GLY A 112 -12.07 11.90 -2.49
N MET A 113 -12.96 11.47 -3.42
CA MET A 113 -14.22 12.13 -3.72
C MET A 113 -15.38 11.44 -2.99
N LEU A 114 -16.11 12.20 -2.15
CA LEU A 114 -17.21 11.64 -1.34
C LEU A 114 -18.48 11.32 -2.14
N ASP A 115 -18.62 11.89 -3.34
CA ASP A 115 -19.80 11.80 -4.21
C ASP A 115 -19.57 10.95 -5.46
N LYS A 116 -18.45 10.21 -5.51
CA LYS A 116 -18.06 9.38 -6.65
C LYS A 116 -17.89 7.91 -6.26
N SER A 117 -18.60 7.03 -6.97
CA SER A 117 -18.44 5.59 -6.83
C SER A 117 -17.11 5.11 -7.42
N VAL A 118 -16.37 4.29 -6.69
CA VAL A 118 -15.12 3.71 -7.19
C VAL A 118 -15.33 2.61 -8.25
N PHE A 119 -16.58 2.18 -8.43
CA PHE A 119 -16.94 1.20 -9.46
C PHE A 119 -17.42 1.86 -10.74
N ASP A 120 -18.23 2.93 -10.61
CA ASP A 120 -18.93 3.54 -11.75
C ASP A 120 -18.19 4.77 -12.30
N ASP A 121 -17.55 5.54 -11.42
CA ASP A 121 -16.92 6.82 -11.76
C ASP A 121 -15.37 6.73 -11.86
N LYS A 122 -14.77 5.55 -11.70
CA LYS A 122 -13.31 5.44 -11.80
C LYS A 122 -12.81 5.93 -13.16
N PRO A 123 -11.62 6.54 -13.25
CA PRO A 123 -11.09 7.01 -14.50
C PRO A 123 -10.72 5.85 -15.45
N HIS A 124 -10.88 6.11 -16.75
CA HIS A 124 -10.42 5.24 -17.83
C HIS A 124 -9.44 6.04 -18.69
N PHE A 125 -8.19 5.61 -18.68
CA PHE A 125 -7.14 6.31 -19.44
C PHE A 125 -7.28 6.09 -20.93
N THR A 126 -7.09 7.16 -21.69
CA THR A 126 -6.89 7.11 -23.14
C THR A 126 -5.55 6.44 -23.47
N ASP A 127 -5.34 6.04 -24.70
CA ASP A 127 -4.06 5.44 -25.11
C ASP A 127 -2.89 6.42 -24.96
N GLU A 128 -3.13 7.72 -25.12
CA GLU A 128 -2.11 8.75 -24.87
C GLU A 128 -1.75 8.86 -23.39
N GLU A 129 -2.74 8.80 -22.49
CA GLU A 129 -2.50 8.80 -21.04
C GLU A 129 -1.77 7.53 -20.58
N TRP A 130 -2.13 6.37 -21.13
CA TRP A 130 -1.42 5.13 -20.88
C TRP A 130 0.06 5.21 -21.30
N GLN A 131 0.33 5.74 -22.51
CA GLN A 131 1.70 5.90 -22.99
C GLN A 131 2.48 6.89 -22.10
N ARG A 132 1.84 7.99 -21.70
CA ARG A 132 2.44 8.99 -20.81
C ARG A 132 2.75 8.39 -19.44
N LEU A 133 1.79 7.63 -18.86
CA LEU A 133 1.97 6.95 -17.58
C LEU A 133 3.16 5.99 -17.62
N ALA A 134 3.17 5.07 -18.59
CA ALA A 134 4.21 4.06 -18.72
C ALA A 134 5.61 4.68 -18.86
N THR A 135 5.78 5.59 -19.82
CA THR A 135 7.06 6.27 -20.07
C THR A 135 7.52 7.07 -18.84
N SER A 136 6.59 7.75 -18.17
CA SER A 136 6.92 8.56 -17.00
C SER A 136 7.27 7.71 -15.78
N LEU A 137 6.60 6.57 -15.58
CA LEU A 137 6.96 5.62 -14.52
C LEU A 137 8.37 5.04 -14.74
N GLU A 138 8.73 4.69 -15.97
CA GLU A 138 10.09 4.22 -16.27
C GLU A 138 11.14 5.29 -15.94
N ARG A 139 10.88 6.56 -16.26
CA ARG A 139 11.75 7.68 -15.86
C ARG A 139 11.85 7.84 -14.34
N LEU A 140 10.75 7.67 -13.58
CA LEU A 140 10.80 7.65 -12.11
C LEU A 140 11.57 6.44 -11.59
N GLY A 141 11.45 5.28 -12.24
CA GLY A 141 12.24 4.08 -11.95
C GLY A 141 13.74 4.35 -12.10
N ASP A 142 14.16 4.99 -13.21
CA ASP A 142 15.56 5.41 -13.40
C ASP A 142 16.02 6.33 -12.25
N ARG A 143 15.18 7.29 -11.81
CA ARG A 143 15.50 8.17 -10.66
C ARG A 143 15.62 7.40 -9.34
N ALA A 144 14.80 6.37 -9.13
CA ALA A 144 14.93 5.53 -7.94
C ALA A 144 16.26 4.75 -7.95
N HIS A 145 16.63 4.20 -9.11
CA HIS A 145 17.86 3.42 -9.28
C HIS A 145 19.13 4.24 -9.05
N GLU A 146 19.13 5.55 -9.29
CA GLU A 146 20.28 6.43 -9.00
C GLU A 146 20.79 6.32 -7.56
N VAL A 147 19.90 5.95 -6.63
CA VAL A 147 20.21 5.82 -5.20
C VAL A 147 20.04 4.37 -4.68
N GLY A 148 19.94 3.39 -5.58
CA GLY A 148 19.78 1.97 -5.25
C GLY A 148 18.42 1.62 -4.66
N MET A 149 17.39 2.36 -5.03
CA MET A 149 15.99 2.09 -4.72
C MET A 149 15.22 1.69 -5.98
N GLN A 150 13.99 1.20 -5.81
CA GLN A 150 13.08 0.89 -6.92
C GLN A 150 11.68 1.41 -6.63
N ILE A 151 10.91 1.70 -7.67
CA ILE A 151 9.49 2.00 -7.53
C ILE A 151 8.66 0.71 -7.57
N VAL A 152 7.58 0.69 -6.79
CA VAL A 152 6.53 -0.32 -6.84
C VAL A 152 5.21 0.38 -7.14
N TYR A 153 4.60 0.04 -8.26
CA TYR A 153 3.32 0.66 -8.64
C TYR A 153 2.19 0.04 -7.81
N HIS A 154 1.42 0.89 -7.15
CA HIS A 154 0.24 0.49 -6.38
C HIS A 154 -1.02 0.66 -7.23
N HIS A 155 -1.61 -0.46 -7.67
CA HIS A 155 -2.98 -0.47 -8.18
C HIS A 155 -3.95 -0.15 -7.04
N HIS A 156 -4.96 0.68 -7.30
CA HIS A 156 -5.81 1.17 -6.21
C HIS A 156 -7.24 1.42 -6.69
N MET A 157 -8.20 1.16 -5.80
CA MET A 157 -9.60 1.48 -6.06
C MET A 157 -9.78 2.97 -6.37
N GLY A 158 -10.62 3.28 -7.37
CA GLY A 158 -10.90 4.64 -7.78
C GLY A 158 -9.81 5.32 -8.63
N THR A 159 -8.77 4.59 -9.03
CA THR A 159 -7.71 5.09 -9.93
C THR A 159 -7.84 4.48 -11.34
N GLY A 160 -7.01 4.94 -12.28
CA GLY A 160 -6.98 4.41 -13.64
C GLY A 160 -6.36 3.01 -13.76
N VAL A 161 -5.70 2.51 -12.71
CA VAL A 161 -5.16 1.14 -12.63
C VAL A 161 -5.74 0.47 -11.39
N GLN A 162 -6.84 -0.25 -11.58
CA GLN A 162 -7.62 -0.88 -10.51
C GLN A 162 -7.83 -2.38 -10.75
N THR A 163 -8.12 -2.78 -11.99
CA THR A 163 -8.49 -4.15 -12.38
C THR A 163 -7.30 -4.94 -12.89
N THR A 164 -7.44 -6.28 -12.92
CA THR A 164 -6.44 -7.18 -13.54
C THR A 164 -6.08 -6.75 -14.96
N ALA A 165 -7.07 -6.38 -15.78
CA ALA A 165 -6.81 -5.97 -17.16
C ALA A 165 -5.96 -4.69 -17.25
N GLU A 166 -6.15 -3.76 -16.32
CA GLU A 166 -5.37 -2.52 -16.25
C GLU A 166 -3.97 -2.77 -15.70
N ILE A 167 -3.84 -3.67 -14.71
CA ILE A 167 -2.53 -4.13 -14.22
C ILE A 167 -1.78 -4.82 -15.36
N ASP A 168 -2.41 -5.73 -16.11
CA ASP A 168 -1.82 -6.42 -17.25
C ASP A 168 -1.33 -5.43 -18.30
N LYS A 169 -2.15 -4.41 -18.63
CA LYS A 169 -1.79 -3.37 -19.59
C LYS A 169 -0.56 -2.57 -19.11
N LEU A 170 -0.56 -2.12 -17.84
CA LEU A 170 0.58 -1.40 -17.28
C LEU A 170 1.87 -2.22 -17.29
N MET A 171 1.78 -3.48 -16.84
CA MET A 171 2.95 -4.36 -16.79
C MET A 171 3.48 -4.68 -18.19
N ALA A 172 2.61 -4.81 -19.20
CA ALA A 172 3.02 -5.02 -20.58
C ALA A 172 3.65 -3.77 -21.24
N MET A 173 3.29 -2.59 -20.77
CA MET A 173 3.78 -1.31 -21.32
C MET A 173 5.05 -0.79 -20.63
N THR A 174 5.50 -1.42 -19.53
CA THR A 174 6.64 -0.95 -18.74
C THR A 174 7.76 -1.97 -18.65
N ASP A 175 8.99 -1.47 -18.65
CA ASP A 175 10.21 -2.25 -18.45
C ASP A 175 10.20 -2.91 -17.05
N PRO A 176 10.31 -4.24 -16.96
CA PRO A 176 10.34 -4.98 -15.71
C PRO A 176 11.48 -4.58 -14.77
N ASP A 177 12.60 -4.11 -15.30
CA ASP A 177 13.73 -3.67 -14.49
C ASP A 177 13.49 -2.29 -13.86
N LYS A 178 12.56 -1.49 -14.40
CA LYS A 178 12.31 -0.11 -13.96
C LYS A 178 11.06 0.07 -13.11
N VAL A 179 9.99 -0.67 -13.44
CA VAL A 179 8.68 -0.54 -12.79
C VAL A 179 8.28 -1.88 -12.20
N SER A 180 8.35 -1.99 -10.89
CA SER A 180 7.86 -3.16 -10.14
C SER A 180 6.40 -2.98 -9.73
N LEU A 181 5.78 -4.03 -9.19
CA LEU A 181 4.40 -4.05 -8.75
C LEU A 181 4.32 -4.15 -7.22
N LEU A 182 3.47 -3.36 -6.61
CA LEU A 182 2.96 -3.61 -5.27
C LEU A 182 1.75 -4.54 -5.38
N PHE A 183 1.74 -5.58 -4.56
CA PHE A 183 0.65 -6.54 -4.48
C PHE A 183 -0.21 -6.25 -3.26
N ASP A 184 -1.42 -5.74 -3.47
CA ASP A 184 -2.39 -5.45 -2.40
C ASP A 184 -3.59 -6.40 -2.52
N THR A 185 -3.79 -7.23 -1.51
CA THR A 185 -4.83 -8.25 -1.50
C THR A 185 -6.24 -7.65 -1.38
N GLY A 186 -6.41 -6.60 -0.60
CA GLY A 186 -7.72 -5.99 -0.35
C GLY A 186 -8.25 -5.22 -1.55
N HIS A 187 -7.41 -4.42 -2.20
CA HIS A 187 -7.81 -3.70 -3.41
C HIS A 187 -8.17 -4.65 -4.55
N LEU A 188 -7.45 -5.77 -4.71
CA LEU A 188 -7.80 -6.79 -5.70
C LEU A 188 -9.16 -7.40 -5.41
N VAL A 189 -9.37 -7.91 -4.20
CA VAL A 189 -10.65 -8.56 -3.83
C VAL A 189 -11.82 -7.58 -3.93
N LEU A 190 -11.67 -6.35 -3.47
CA LEU A 190 -12.72 -5.34 -3.58
C LEU A 190 -13.03 -4.99 -5.05
N SER A 191 -12.03 -5.03 -5.94
CA SER A 191 -12.22 -4.87 -7.39
C SER A 191 -12.90 -6.07 -8.05
N GLY A 192 -13.07 -7.18 -7.32
CA GLY A 192 -13.63 -8.44 -7.84
C GLY A 192 -12.59 -9.35 -8.48
N GLU A 193 -11.32 -9.10 -8.21
CA GLU A 193 -10.18 -9.83 -8.77
C GLU A 193 -9.67 -10.91 -7.80
N ASP A 194 -9.00 -11.91 -8.33
CA ASP A 194 -8.37 -12.96 -7.53
C ASP A 194 -6.89 -12.66 -7.27
N PRO A 195 -6.49 -12.44 -5.99
CA PRO A 195 -5.10 -12.15 -5.66
C PRO A 195 -4.11 -13.23 -6.12
N LEU A 196 -4.47 -14.51 -6.05
CA LEU A 196 -3.57 -15.59 -6.47
C LEU A 196 -3.26 -15.51 -7.97
N THR A 197 -4.24 -15.17 -8.79
CA THR A 197 -4.05 -15.00 -10.24
C THR A 197 -3.03 -13.90 -10.53
N ILE A 198 -3.09 -12.77 -9.81
CA ILE A 198 -2.13 -11.67 -9.98
C ILE A 198 -0.75 -12.06 -9.44
N PHE A 199 -0.71 -12.70 -8.27
CA PHE A 199 0.56 -13.12 -7.68
C PHE A 199 1.30 -14.13 -8.58
N ASP A 200 0.62 -15.16 -9.04
CA ASP A 200 1.21 -16.19 -9.92
C ASP A 200 1.74 -15.59 -11.23
N ARG A 201 1.05 -14.58 -11.77
CA ARG A 201 1.43 -13.92 -13.03
C ARG A 201 2.61 -12.97 -12.88
N TYR A 202 2.71 -12.26 -11.75
CA TYR A 202 3.64 -11.15 -11.57
C TYR A 202 4.60 -11.30 -10.39
N HIS A 203 4.76 -12.50 -9.81
CA HIS A 203 5.65 -12.72 -8.65
C HIS A 203 7.07 -12.16 -8.86
N ASP A 204 7.62 -12.22 -10.07
CA ASP A 204 8.95 -11.68 -10.39
C ASP A 204 8.99 -10.15 -10.35
N ARG A 205 7.84 -9.48 -10.62
CA ARG A 205 7.66 -8.03 -10.59
C ARG A 205 7.23 -7.50 -9.22
N ILE A 206 6.72 -8.36 -8.33
CA ILE A 206 6.24 -7.98 -7.00
C ILE A 206 7.43 -7.76 -6.07
N LYS A 207 7.60 -6.52 -5.58
CA LYS A 207 8.70 -6.13 -4.68
C LYS A 207 8.22 -5.49 -3.36
N HIS A 208 6.91 -5.37 -3.20
CA HIS A 208 6.27 -4.91 -1.96
C HIS A 208 4.88 -5.52 -1.87
N ILE A 209 4.45 -5.87 -0.66
CA ILE A 209 3.18 -6.55 -0.43
C ILE A 209 2.39 -5.83 0.66
N HIS A 210 1.13 -5.52 0.37
CA HIS A 210 0.15 -5.13 1.36
C HIS A 210 -0.81 -6.29 1.62
N PHE A 211 -0.87 -6.74 2.86
CA PHE A 211 -1.88 -7.66 3.34
C PHE A 211 -3.03 -6.85 3.95
N LYS A 212 -4.06 -6.69 3.16
CA LYS A 212 -5.31 -6.01 3.47
C LYS A 212 -6.46 -6.98 3.31
N ASP A 213 -7.34 -7.07 4.29
CA ASP A 213 -8.52 -7.95 4.24
C ASP A 213 -9.79 -7.13 3.99
N VAL A 214 -10.86 -7.82 3.61
CA VAL A 214 -12.13 -7.20 3.19
C VAL A 214 -13.28 -7.85 3.94
N ARG A 215 -14.16 -7.05 4.53
CA ARG A 215 -15.40 -7.56 5.12
C ARG A 215 -16.47 -7.74 4.04
N PRO A 216 -17.01 -8.95 3.86
CA PRO A 216 -17.87 -9.27 2.71
C PRO A 216 -19.16 -8.47 2.65
N GLU A 217 -19.79 -8.23 3.80
CA GLU A 217 -21.06 -7.49 3.87
C GLU A 217 -20.88 -6.02 3.48
N GLN A 218 -19.83 -5.36 4.01
CA GLN A 218 -19.51 -3.98 3.70
C GLN A 218 -19.03 -3.81 2.25
N ALA A 219 -18.26 -4.75 1.73
CA ALA A 219 -17.86 -4.76 0.32
C ALA A 219 -19.06 -4.92 -0.63
N GLN A 220 -20.02 -5.78 -0.26
CA GLN A 220 -21.25 -5.94 -1.02
C GLN A 220 -22.10 -4.65 -0.97
N GLN A 221 -22.20 -4.02 0.20
CA GLN A 221 -22.91 -2.75 0.37
C GLN A 221 -22.28 -1.64 -0.47
N GLU A 222 -20.92 -1.51 -0.43
CA GLU A 222 -20.14 -0.56 -1.22
C GLU A 222 -20.53 -0.61 -2.71
N ARG A 223 -20.61 -1.82 -3.24
CA ARG A 223 -20.97 -2.07 -4.63
C ARG A 223 -22.45 -1.81 -4.92
N THR A 224 -23.34 -2.30 -4.06
CA THR A 224 -24.81 -2.22 -4.28
C THR A 224 -25.34 -0.79 -4.15
N ASP A 225 -24.79 -0.03 -3.22
CA ASP A 225 -25.23 1.33 -2.91
C ASP A 225 -24.41 2.39 -3.67
N HIS A 226 -23.49 1.96 -4.56
CA HIS A 226 -22.62 2.83 -5.36
C HIS A 226 -21.85 3.85 -4.50
N LEU A 227 -21.31 3.40 -3.36
CA LEU A 227 -20.67 4.29 -2.40
C LEU A 227 -19.31 4.80 -2.93
N SER A 228 -18.84 5.89 -2.34
CA SER A 228 -17.49 6.37 -2.55
C SER A 228 -16.49 5.58 -1.71
N PHE A 229 -15.23 5.54 -2.14
CA PHE A 229 -14.15 4.90 -1.39
C PHE A 229 -14.12 5.30 0.10
N LEU A 230 -14.21 6.60 0.37
CA LEU A 230 -14.18 7.12 1.74
C LEU A 230 -15.41 6.74 2.56
N GLN A 231 -16.58 6.58 1.94
CA GLN A 231 -17.78 6.06 2.63
C GLN A 231 -17.59 4.58 2.97
N GLY A 232 -17.08 3.78 2.04
CA GLY A 232 -16.75 2.38 2.27
C GLY A 232 -15.74 2.18 3.41
N VAL A 233 -14.68 2.99 3.45
CA VAL A 233 -13.72 2.99 4.58
C VAL A 233 -14.42 3.30 5.90
N LYS A 234 -15.26 4.34 5.98
CA LYS A 234 -16.05 4.67 7.19
C LYS A 234 -17.00 3.56 7.61
N ASN A 235 -17.53 2.80 6.64
CA ASN A 235 -18.39 1.65 6.88
C ASN A 235 -17.61 0.39 7.26
N GLY A 236 -16.27 0.44 7.17
CA GLY A 236 -15.38 -0.64 7.57
C GLY A 236 -15.25 -1.75 6.52
N MET A 237 -15.28 -1.41 5.24
CA MET A 237 -15.09 -2.39 4.16
C MET A 237 -13.74 -3.08 4.20
N PHE A 238 -12.67 -2.36 4.57
CA PHE A 238 -11.36 -2.94 4.81
C PHE A 238 -11.15 -3.33 6.26
N THR A 239 -10.33 -4.33 6.46
CA THR A 239 -9.90 -4.79 7.77
C THR A 239 -8.52 -5.44 7.69
N VAL A 240 -8.02 -5.90 8.82
CA VAL A 240 -6.72 -6.58 8.91
C VAL A 240 -6.85 -8.07 8.59
N PRO A 241 -5.75 -8.75 8.17
CA PRO A 241 -5.74 -10.19 7.92
C PRO A 241 -6.34 -11.00 9.08
N GLY A 242 -7.25 -11.93 8.72
CA GLY A 242 -7.93 -12.81 9.68
C GLY A 242 -9.21 -12.22 10.29
N ASP A 243 -9.65 -11.03 9.87
CA ASP A 243 -10.90 -10.39 10.30
C ASP A 243 -11.88 -10.19 9.11
N GLY A 244 -11.55 -10.65 7.92
CA GLY A 244 -12.35 -10.52 6.72
C GLY A 244 -12.55 -11.86 6.00
N MET A 245 -12.68 -11.79 4.68
CA MET A 245 -13.03 -12.92 3.84
C MET A 245 -11.84 -13.57 3.11
N ILE A 246 -10.66 -12.96 3.16
CA ILE A 246 -9.50 -13.43 2.39
C ILE A 246 -8.81 -14.56 3.14
N ASP A 247 -8.66 -15.72 2.47
CA ASP A 247 -7.81 -16.80 2.97
C ASP A 247 -6.35 -16.49 2.59
N PHE A 248 -5.57 -16.01 3.56
CA PHE A 248 -4.17 -15.68 3.37
C PHE A 248 -3.24 -16.88 3.31
N LYS A 249 -3.70 -18.06 3.72
CA LYS A 249 -2.83 -19.24 3.75
C LYS A 249 -2.32 -19.65 2.36
N PRO A 250 -3.16 -19.82 1.31
CA PRO A 250 -2.68 -20.12 -0.03
C PRO A 250 -1.83 -18.99 -0.63
N ILE A 251 -2.12 -17.72 -0.29
CA ILE A 251 -1.30 -16.57 -0.72
C ILE A 251 0.09 -16.66 -0.08
N TRP A 252 0.16 -16.96 1.21
CA TRP A 252 1.43 -17.17 1.91
C TRP A 252 2.23 -18.34 1.31
N GLU A 253 1.58 -19.47 1.02
CA GLU A 253 2.22 -20.63 0.38
C GLU A 253 2.81 -20.26 -1.00
N ALA A 254 2.10 -19.45 -1.79
CA ALA A 254 2.60 -18.93 -3.08
C ALA A 254 3.82 -18.00 -2.89
N ILE A 255 3.77 -17.08 -1.91
CA ILE A 255 4.87 -16.17 -1.56
C ILE A 255 6.13 -16.96 -1.17
N GLN A 256 5.98 -17.99 -0.33
CA GLN A 256 7.08 -18.86 0.07
C GLN A 256 7.67 -19.63 -1.11
N LYS A 257 6.82 -20.21 -1.96
CA LYS A 257 7.21 -21.00 -3.14
C LYS A 257 8.04 -20.17 -4.11
N GLN A 258 7.72 -18.90 -4.28
CA GLN A 258 8.44 -17.98 -5.18
C GLN A 258 9.62 -17.27 -4.51
N HIS A 259 9.96 -17.64 -3.26
CA HIS A 259 11.11 -17.10 -2.54
C HIS A 259 11.10 -15.56 -2.45
N TYR A 260 9.91 -14.96 -2.27
CA TYR A 260 9.80 -13.51 -2.10
C TYR A 260 10.75 -13.01 -1.00
N ASP A 261 11.39 -11.87 -1.24
CA ASP A 261 12.31 -11.21 -0.32
C ASP A 261 11.92 -9.72 -0.21
N GLY A 262 11.57 -9.27 0.98
CA GLY A 262 11.11 -7.90 1.17
C GLY A 262 10.10 -7.73 2.31
N TRP A 263 9.33 -6.65 2.24
CA TRP A 263 8.31 -6.32 3.23
C TRP A 263 6.94 -6.90 2.87
N ILE A 264 6.28 -7.45 3.87
CA ILE A 264 4.83 -7.64 3.89
C ILE A 264 4.28 -6.65 4.93
N VAL A 265 3.46 -5.71 4.49
CA VAL A 265 2.89 -4.67 5.35
C VAL A 265 1.41 -4.96 5.55
N VAL A 266 1.00 -5.11 6.81
CA VAL A 266 -0.42 -5.14 7.15
C VAL A 266 -0.98 -3.73 6.97
N GLU A 267 -2.04 -3.61 6.20
CA GLU A 267 -2.68 -2.34 5.94
C GLU A 267 -4.20 -2.48 6.05
N ALA A 268 -4.84 -1.56 6.75
CA ALA A 268 -6.29 -1.47 6.80
C ALA A 268 -6.70 -0.02 7.05
N GLU A 269 -7.36 0.56 6.06
CA GLU A 269 -8.02 1.85 6.24
C GLU A 269 -9.28 1.64 7.08
N GLN A 270 -9.21 2.01 8.35
CA GLN A 270 -10.28 1.82 9.31
C GLN A 270 -10.54 3.11 10.11
N ASP A 271 -11.76 3.22 10.65
CA ASP A 271 -12.08 4.23 11.66
C ASP A 271 -11.56 3.75 13.03
N PRO A 272 -10.53 4.37 13.61
CA PRO A 272 -9.94 3.93 14.89
C PRO A 272 -10.90 4.01 16.06
N ALA A 273 -12.00 4.78 15.94
CA ALA A 273 -13.05 4.80 16.94
C ALA A 273 -13.93 3.54 16.92
N LYS A 274 -13.97 2.82 15.81
CA LYS A 274 -14.73 1.57 15.63
C LYS A 274 -13.86 0.33 15.69
N ALA A 275 -12.64 0.44 15.19
CA ALA A 275 -11.64 -0.61 15.14
C ALA A 275 -10.38 -0.12 15.88
N ASN A 276 -10.27 -0.43 17.18
CA ASN A 276 -9.11 -0.01 17.96
C ASN A 276 -7.80 -0.45 17.29
N PRO A 277 -6.91 0.46 16.90
CA PRO A 277 -5.76 0.14 16.07
C PRO A 277 -4.83 -0.90 16.69
N PHE A 278 -4.58 -0.78 18.00
CA PHE A 278 -3.70 -1.71 18.71
C PHE A 278 -4.30 -3.12 18.78
N GLU A 279 -5.59 -3.24 19.11
CA GLU A 279 -6.28 -4.54 19.15
C GLU A 279 -6.28 -5.21 17.76
N TYR A 280 -6.51 -4.42 16.70
CA TYR A 280 -6.50 -4.92 15.33
C TYR A 280 -5.07 -5.27 14.85
N ALA A 281 -4.06 -4.50 15.24
CA ALA A 281 -2.67 -4.84 15.00
C ALA A 281 -2.29 -6.20 15.65
N LEU A 282 -2.69 -6.41 16.91
CA LEU A 282 -2.50 -7.69 17.60
C LEU A 282 -3.28 -8.84 16.95
N LYS A 283 -4.53 -8.60 16.52
CA LYS A 283 -5.36 -9.59 15.83
C LYS A 283 -4.68 -10.07 14.54
N ALA A 284 -4.24 -9.14 13.70
CA ALA A 284 -3.52 -9.47 12.47
C ALA A 284 -2.22 -10.22 12.75
N LYS A 285 -1.42 -9.73 13.68
CA LYS A 285 -0.16 -10.37 14.06
C LYS A 285 -0.38 -11.81 14.53
N HIS A 286 -1.35 -12.01 15.42
CA HIS A 286 -1.68 -13.33 15.92
C HIS A 286 -2.13 -14.28 14.79
N TYR A 287 -3.01 -13.83 13.91
CA TYR A 287 -3.44 -14.63 12.76
C TYR A 287 -2.26 -14.98 11.83
N LEU A 288 -1.45 -14.00 11.48
CA LEU A 288 -0.29 -14.20 10.60
C LEU A 288 0.73 -15.16 11.24
N ASP A 289 0.96 -15.10 12.53
CA ASP A 289 1.83 -16.04 13.25
C ASP A 289 1.35 -17.49 13.16
N THR A 290 0.04 -17.72 12.97
CA THR A 290 -0.49 -19.09 12.79
C THR A 290 -0.24 -19.66 11.39
N ILE A 291 -0.12 -18.80 10.37
CA ILE A 291 0.07 -19.22 8.98
C ILE A 291 1.48 -19.01 8.46
N MET A 292 2.16 -17.98 8.97
CA MET A 292 3.51 -17.61 8.55
C MET A 292 4.55 -18.25 9.49
N THR A 293 5.02 -19.44 9.14
CA THR A 293 6.23 -20.01 9.77
C THR A 293 7.46 -19.27 9.26
N ILE A 294 7.70 -18.07 9.76
CA ILE A 294 8.95 -17.35 9.49
C ILE A 294 10.03 -17.95 10.41
N PRO A 295 11.16 -18.47 9.88
CA PRO A 295 12.27 -18.86 10.73
C PRO A 295 12.71 -17.62 11.52
N HIS A 296 12.58 -17.67 12.85
CA HIS A 296 13.16 -16.64 13.69
C HIS A 296 14.66 -16.58 13.40
N ALA A 297 15.15 -15.43 12.93
CA ALA A 297 16.58 -15.18 12.90
C ALA A 297 17.06 -15.20 14.37
N VAL A 298 17.86 -16.21 14.70
CA VAL A 298 18.52 -16.36 16.01
C VAL A 298 19.62 -15.32 16.14
#